data_1af0775cc1f1004aaa7e4409e7dcd4da
#
_entry.id   1af0775cc1f1004aaa7e4409e7dcd4da
#
_cell.length_a   1.000
_cell.length_b   1.000
_cell.length_c   1.000
_cell.angle_alpha   90.00
_cell.angle_beta   90.00
_cell.angle_gamma   90.00
#
_symmetry.space_group_name_H-M   'P 1'
#
loop_
_entity.id
_entity.type
_entity.pdbx_description
1 polymer ?
#
loop_
_entity_poly.entity_id
_entity_poly.type
_entity_poly.pdbx_seq_one_letter_code
_entity_poly.pdbx_strand_id
1 'polypeptide(L)'
;MALIAKTAIIFMHNKHVWTERTEEGEKREVRAVKFGGAWRLQSKLASAPEWTYHDPALMDDLIELRDLLFRKYQRRRAAYEDVVLIEKMITSRGGDWRKTEEEKED
;
A
#
# COMPACT_ATOMS: atom_id res chain seq x y z
N MET A 1 2.10 9.64 28.40
CA MET A 1 3.05 10.14 27.39
C MET A 1 3.80 9.02 26.70
N ALA A 2 4.35 8.06 27.44
CA ALA A 2 5.02 6.90 26.84
C ALA A 2 4.08 6.07 25.95
N LEU A 3 2.82 5.97 26.32
CA LEU A 3 1.81 5.26 25.54
C LEU A 3 1.58 5.88 24.17
N ILE A 4 1.59 7.21 24.09
CA ILE A 4 1.41 7.92 22.83
C ILE A 4 2.59 7.65 21.89
N ALA A 5 3.81 7.65 22.43
CA ALA A 5 5.00 7.36 21.65
C ALA A 5 4.98 5.93 21.09
N LYS A 6 4.58 4.97 21.91
CA LYS A 6 4.46 3.58 21.47
C LYS A 6 3.40 3.42 20.39
N THR A 7 2.28 4.11 20.53
CA THR A 7 1.21 4.08 19.53
C THR A 7 1.70 4.66 18.22
N ALA A 8 2.45 5.75 18.23
CA ALA A 8 3.00 6.34 17.02
C ALA A 8 3.97 5.39 16.32
N ILE A 9 4.82 4.68 17.07
CA ILE A 9 5.76 3.70 16.50
C ILE A 9 4.99 2.56 15.83
N ILE A 10 3.96 2.04 16.49
CA ILE A 10 3.12 0.97 15.94
C ILE A 10 2.46 1.45 14.64
N PHE A 11 1.97 2.69 14.60
CA PHE A 11 1.37 3.26 13.41
C PHE A 11 2.35 3.32 12.25
N MET A 12 3.60 3.67 12.51
CA MET A 12 4.63 3.75 11.46
C MET A 12 4.89 2.40 10.80
N HIS A 13 4.80 1.30 11.55
CA HIS A 13 4.98 -0.06 11.03
C HIS A 13 3.80 -0.51 10.16
N ASN A 14 2.62 0.10 10.34
CA ASN A 14 1.40 -0.28 9.63
C ASN A 14 0.99 0.73 8.58
N LYS A 15 1.86 1.68 8.26
CA LYS A 15 1.56 2.73 7.30
C LYS A 15 2.64 2.79 6.23
N HIS A 16 2.21 2.81 4.99
CA HIS A 16 3.11 2.91 3.85
C HIS A 16 2.59 4.00 2.92
N VAL A 17 3.50 4.84 2.44
CA VAL A 17 3.15 5.96 1.57
C VAL A 17 4.06 5.91 0.36
N TRP A 18 3.51 6.16 -0.81
CA TRP A 18 4.31 6.31 -2.03
C TRP A 18 3.68 7.36 -2.92
N THR A 19 4.45 7.80 -3.90
CA THR A 19 3.98 8.78 -4.88
C THR A 19 4.17 8.22 -6.28
N GLU A 20 3.31 8.67 -7.17
CA GLU A 20 3.39 8.32 -8.58
C GLU A 20 2.94 9.51 -9.41
N ARG A 21 3.18 9.44 -10.72
CA ARG A 21 2.70 10.44 -11.67
C ARG A 21 1.50 9.89 -12.40
N THR A 22 0.46 10.71 -12.55
CA THR A 22 -0.68 10.37 -13.39
C THR A 22 -0.28 10.50 -14.86
N GLU A 23 -1.16 10.04 -15.76
CA GLU A 23 -0.95 10.19 -17.19
C GLU A 23 -0.78 11.65 -17.61
N GLU A 24 -1.40 12.56 -16.86
CA GLU A 24 -1.31 14.00 -17.10
C GLU A 24 -0.07 14.63 -16.48
N GLY A 25 0.75 13.82 -15.79
CA GLY A 25 1.99 14.29 -15.18
C GLY A 25 1.83 14.87 -13.79
N GLU A 26 0.64 14.82 -13.20
CA GLU A 26 0.41 15.32 -11.86
C GLU A 26 0.84 14.31 -10.82
N LYS A 27 1.40 14.79 -9.71
CA LYS A 27 1.80 13.94 -8.59
C LYS A 27 0.57 13.40 -7.87
N ARG A 28 0.57 12.11 -7.63
CA ARG A 28 -0.48 11.43 -6.84
C ARG A 28 0.18 10.76 -5.66
N GLU A 29 -0.29 11.05 -4.45
CA GLU A 29 0.16 10.39 -3.23
C GLU A 29 -0.81 9.28 -2.89
N VAL A 30 -0.27 8.11 -2.50
CA VAL A 30 -1.09 6.99 -2.04
C VAL A 30 -0.63 6.60 -0.65
N ARG A 31 -1.61 6.36 0.20
CA ARG A 31 -1.37 5.98 1.59
C ARG A 31 -2.11 4.68 1.88
N ALA A 32 -1.39 3.70 2.41
CA ALA A 32 -1.98 2.45 2.84
C ALA A 32 -1.78 2.27 4.32
N VAL A 33 -2.84 1.93 5.03
CA VAL A 33 -2.80 1.71 6.48
C VAL A 33 -3.42 0.35 6.77
N LYS A 34 -2.72 -0.47 7.57
CA LYS A 34 -3.27 -1.75 8.01
C LYS A 34 -4.11 -1.48 9.26
N PHE A 35 -5.36 -1.89 9.20
CA PHE A 35 -6.30 -1.68 10.28
C PHE A 35 -7.27 -2.85 10.34
N GLY A 36 -7.38 -3.45 11.52
CA GLY A 36 -8.32 -4.55 11.73
C GLY A 36 -8.13 -5.75 10.80
N GLY A 37 -6.88 -6.06 10.45
CA GLY A 37 -6.57 -7.19 9.59
C GLY A 37 -6.80 -6.94 8.10
N ALA A 38 -6.94 -5.70 7.69
CA ALA A 38 -7.13 -5.33 6.28
C ALA A 38 -6.33 -4.08 5.95
N TRP A 39 -5.97 -3.93 4.69
CA TRP A 39 -5.31 -2.72 4.19
C TRP A 39 -6.36 -1.74 3.69
N ARG A 40 -6.28 -0.50 4.15
CA ARG A 40 -7.15 0.59 3.71
C ARG A 40 -6.31 1.61 2.97
N LEU A 41 -6.75 1.98 1.79
CA LEU A 41 -5.99 2.85 0.90
C LEU A 41 -6.75 4.15 0.63
N GLN A 42 -5.99 5.23 0.59
CA GLN A 42 -6.50 6.53 0.19
C GLN A 42 -5.46 7.21 -0.69
N SER A 43 -5.90 8.11 -1.53
CA SER A 43 -5.00 8.83 -2.42
C SER A 43 -5.39 10.30 -2.51
N LYS A 44 -4.43 11.10 -2.96
CA LYS A 44 -4.62 12.53 -3.12
C LYS A 44 -3.77 13.04 -4.28
N LEU A 45 -4.41 13.75 -5.18
CA LEU A 45 -3.68 14.50 -6.21
C LEU A 45 -3.06 15.74 -5.57
N ALA A 46 -1.92 16.18 -6.07
CA ALA A 46 -1.25 17.36 -5.55
C ALA A 46 -2.16 18.58 -5.55
N SER A 47 -3.01 18.71 -6.57
CA SER A 47 -3.93 19.83 -6.71
C SER A 47 -5.20 19.69 -5.86
N ALA A 48 -5.48 18.50 -5.33
CA ALA A 48 -6.71 18.27 -4.57
C ALA A 48 -6.55 18.70 -3.11
N PRO A 49 -7.58 19.30 -2.50
CA PRO A 49 -7.50 19.69 -1.10
C PRO A 49 -7.68 18.58 -0.10
N GLU A 50 -8.28 17.46 -0.52
CA GLU A 50 -8.63 16.37 0.39
C GLU A 50 -8.22 15.01 -0.13
N TRP A 51 -8.03 14.05 0.81
CA TRP A 51 -7.77 12.66 0.48
C TRP A 51 -9.05 11.96 0.04
N THR A 52 -8.94 11.11 -0.98
CA THR A 52 -10.03 10.25 -1.40
C THR A 52 -9.82 8.85 -0.82
N TYR A 53 -10.83 8.36 -0.13
CA TYR A 53 -10.82 7.03 0.45
C TYR A 53 -11.32 6.04 -0.59
N HIS A 54 -10.53 5.00 -0.87
CA HIS A 54 -10.90 4.00 -1.87
C HIS A 54 -11.45 2.74 -1.19
N ASP A 55 -12.76 2.54 -1.30
CA ASP A 55 -13.44 1.37 -0.76
C ASP A 55 -14.48 0.88 -1.78
N PRO A 56 -14.18 -0.18 -2.54
CA PRO A 56 -12.97 -1.00 -2.44
C PRO A 56 -11.72 -0.29 -2.99
N ALA A 57 -10.55 -0.71 -2.52
CA ALA A 57 -9.29 -0.16 -2.98
C ALA A 57 -9.07 -0.46 -4.47
N LEU A 58 -8.36 0.43 -5.15
CA LEU A 58 -8.04 0.23 -6.55
C LEU A 58 -7.06 -0.93 -6.71
N MET A 59 -7.30 -1.79 -7.70
CA MET A 59 -6.46 -2.97 -7.91
C MET A 59 -5.00 -2.59 -8.18
N ASP A 60 -4.76 -1.58 -8.98
CA ASP A 60 -3.40 -1.13 -9.28
C ASP A 60 -2.67 -0.68 -8.02
N ASP A 61 -3.37 -0.03 -7.10
CA ASP A 61 -2.78 0.40 -5.84
C ASP A 61 -2.46 -0.78 -4.93
N LEU A 62 -3.31 -1.80 -4.92
CA LEU A 62 -3.06 -3.01 -4.16
C LEU A 62 -1.82 -3.75 -4.68
N ILE A 63 -1.67 -3.82 -5.99
CA ILE A 63 -0.52 -4.49 -6.61
C ILE A 63 0.76 -3.71 -6.31
N GLU A 64 0.71 -2.38 -6.37
CA GLU A 64 1.86 -1.55 -6.02
C GLU A 64 2.23 -1.70 -4.54
N LEU A 65 1.22 -1.76 -3.67
CA LEU A 65 1.45 -1.99 -2.24
C LEU A 65 2.12 -3.35 -2.00
N ARG A 66 1.68 -4.39 -2.71
CA ARG A 66 2.29 -5.71 -2.60
C ARG A 66 3.78 -5.64 -2.95
N ASP A 67 4.11 -4.98 -4.05
CA ASP A 67 5.49 -4.81 -4.48
C ASP A 67 6.33 -4.09 -3.43
N LEU A 68 5.78 -3.01 -2.89
CA LEU A 68 6.44 -2.22 -1.85
C LEU A 68 6.69 -3.05 -0.58
N LEU A 69 5.68 -3.78 -0.13
CA LEU A 69 5.78 -4.62 1.05
C LEU A 69 6.78 -5.76 0.85
N PHE A 70 6.79 -6.37 -0.33
CA PHE A 70 7.72 -7.44 -0.64
C PHE A 70 9.17 -6.94 -0.62
N ARG A 71 9.44 -5.78 -1.20
CA ARG A 71 10.76 -5.17 -1.15
C ARG A 71 11.18 -4.85 0.28
N LYS A 72 10.26 -4.34 1.10
CA LYS A 72 10.53 -4.06 2.52
C LYS A 72 10.77 -5.34 3.31
N TYR A 73 10.00 -6.38 3.01
CA TYR A 73 10.20 -7.69 3.63
C TYR A 73 11.60 -8.24 3.33
N GLN A 74 12.05 -8.15 2.09
CA GLN A 74 13.38 -8.58 1.70
C GLN A 74 14.48 -7.83 2.45
N ARG A 75 14.21 -6.61 2.87
CA ARG A 75 15.13 -5.77 3.66
C ARG A 75 14.86 -5.87 5.16
N ARG A 76 14.00 -6.79 5.57
CA ARG A 76 13.61 -6.99 6.96
C ARG A 76 12.92 -5.79 7.58
N ARG A 77 12.20 -5.01 6.76
CA ARG A 77 11.44 -3.82 7.21
C ARG A 77 9.94 -4.01 7.16
N ALA A 78 9.47 -5.20 6.80
CA ALA A 78 8.07 -5.56 6.82
C ALA A 78 7.94 -7.02 7.16
N ALA A 79 6.83 -7.40 7.77
CA ALA A 79 6.55 -8.78 8.10
C ALA A 79 6.03 -9.54 6.88
N TYR A 80 6.40 -10.80 6.77
CA TYR A 80 5.90 -11.64 5.68
C TYR A 80 4.38 -11.76 5.71
N GLU A 81 3.80 -11.72 6.91
CA GLU A 81 2.35 -11.77 7.10
C GLU A 81 1.64 -10.62 6.38
N ASP A 82 2.27 -9.44 6.32
CA ASP A 82 1.71 -8.29 5.61
C ASP A 82 1.69 -8.53 4.10
N VAL A 83 2.73 -9.17 3.57
CA VAL A 83 2.77 -9.57 2.16
C VAL A 83 1.67 -10.58 1.85
N VAL A 84 1.51 -11.59 2.70
CA VAL A 84 0.47 -12.61 2.53
C VAL A 84 -0.91 -11.98 2.56
N LEU A 85 -1.14 -11.05 3.47
CA LEU A 85 -2.44 -10.39 3.59
C LEU A 85 -2.81 -9.64 2.32
N ILE A 86 -1.87 -8.85 1.78
CA ILE A 86 -2.16 -8.09 0.55
C ILE A 86 -2.33 -9.01 -0.65
N GLU A 87 -1.56 -10.09 -0.74
CA GLU A 87 -1.71 -11.07 -1.82
C GLU A 87 -3.09 -11.72 -1.78
N LYS A 88 -3.59 -12.05 -0.59
CA LYS A 88 -4.94 -12.61 -0.44
C LYS A 88 -6.02 -11.62 -0.86
N MET A 89 -5.84 -10.34 -0.51
CA MET A 89 -6.79 -9.31 -0.92
C MET A 89 -6.85 -9.16 -2.44
N ILE A 90 -5.69 -9.18 -3.10
CA ILE A 90 -5.62 -9.10 -4.56
C ILE A 90 -6.30 -10.31 -5.20
N THR A 91 -5.93 -11.51 -4.75
CA THR A 91 -6.47 -12.76 -5.30
C THR A 91 -7.98 -12.86 -5.09
N SER A 92 -8.47 -12.50 -3.92
CA SER A 92 -9.90 -12.59 -3.62
C SER A 92 -10.74 -11.67 -4.52
N ARG A 93 -10.14 -10.63 -5.07
CA ARG A 93 -10.81 -9.69 -5.97
C ARG A 93 -10.55 -10.00 -7.44
N GLY A 94 -9.94 -11.15 -7.75
CA GLY A 94 -9.69 -11.58 -9.11
C GLY A 94 -8.44 -11.01 -9.75
N GLY A 95 -7.59 -10.36 -8.99
CA GLY A 95 -6.33 -9.82 -9.50
C GLY A 95 -5.20 -10.84 -9.44
N ASP A 96 -4.10 -10.50 -10.08
CA ASP A 96 -2.91 -11.35 -10.10
C ASP A 96 -1.66 -10.51 -9.88
N TRP A 97 -1.14 -10.55 -8.67
CA TRP A 97 0.07 -9.83 -8.30
C TRP A 97 1.32 -10.40 -8.98
N ARG A 98 1.29 -11.67 -9.38
CA ARG A 98 2.43 -12.32 -10.03
C ARG A 98 2.71 -11.75 -11.42
N LYS A 99 1.70 -11.20 -12.05
CA LYS A 99 1.81 -10.62 -13.38
C LYS A 99 2.80 -9.48 -13.42
N THR A 100 2.88 -8.69 -12.35
CA THR A 100 3.82 -7.58 -12.25
C THR A 100 5.26 -8.07 -12.23
N GLU A 101 5.53 -9.17 -11.55
CA GLU A 101 6.87 -9.76 -11.49
C GLU A 101 7.32 -10.32 -12.83
N GLU A 102 6.41 -10.96 -13.56
CA GLU A 102 6.69 -11.48 -14.89
C GLU A 102 7.04 -10.35 -15.85
N GLU A 103 6.33 -9.25 -15.78
CA GLU A 103 6.59 -8.07 -16.61
C GLU A 103 7.95 -7.45 -16.31
N LYS A 104 8.39 -7.50 -15.07
CA LYS A 104 9.69 -6.95 -14.65
C LYS A 104 10.87 -7.82 -15.05
N GLU A 105 10.68 -9.09 -15.25
CA GLU A 105 11.72 -10.01 -15.66
C GLU A 105 12.07 -9.88 -17.14
N ASP A 106 11.18 -9.37 -17.91
CA ASP A 106 11.40 -9.14 -19.34
C ASP A 106 12.12 -7.80 -19.57
#